data_6ede77db91f0f7549b258d78cf260ead
#
_entry.id   6ede77db91f0f7549b258d78cf260ead
#
_cell.length_a   1.000
_cell.length_b   1.000
_cell.length_c   1.000
_cell.angle_alpha   90.00
_cell.angle_beta   90.00
_cell.angle_gamma   90.00
#
_symmetry.space_group_name_H-M   'P 1'
#
loop_
_entity.id
_entity.type
_entity.pdbx_description
1 polymer ?
#
loop_
_entity_poly.entity_id
_entity_poly.type
_entity_poly.pdbx_seq_one_letter_code
_entity_poly.pdbx_strand_id
1 'polypeptide(L)'
;MKKKLTKREEDYSKWYNELVVKAGLAENSSVRGCMVIKPYGYAIWEKMQAQLDIMFKETGHQNAYFPLFVPKSLFEAEEKNAKGFAKECAIVTHYRLKSDPENSGKLIVDKSSKLEEELIVRPTSEAIIWSTYKNWIQSYRDLPILINQWANVVRWEMRPRLFLRTAEFLWQEGHTAHSTKDEAVGEAILMNDIYAEFAENFMGIPVIKGIKSESEKFAGAEETYCIEALMQDGKALQAGTSHFLGQNFAKAFDVKFTNKEGSLDFVWATSWGVSTRLMGALIMTHSDDNGLVLPPKLAPIQVVIIPIYKSDEEFNSISSVLEPILSELKSKGISVLFDKRDTHKPGFKFNEHEIKGVPIRIAIGPKDLENSTLEIFRRDKMEKKTINIDEVFSEIDYLIKDIQTNLFDKAKLFTNSNIREANTFDEFKSIIKNNGGFVSAHWDGTTETEEKIKRETKATIRCIPLNNSKEDGKCIFSNKPSNQRVLFAKAY
;
A
#
# COMPACT_ATOMS: atom_id res chain seq x y z
N MET A 1 6.40 0.96 -33.21
CA MET A 1 5.80 2.03 -32.38
C MET A 1 5.18 1.41 -31.13
N LYS A 2 5.69 1.68 -29.90
CA LYS A 2 4.99 1.24 -28.68
C LYS A 2 3.64 1.98 -28.61
N LYS A 3 2.56 1.22 -28.46
CA LYS A 3 1.20 1.76 -28.37
C LYS A 3 1.12 2.76 -27.21
N LYS A 4 0.65 3.99 -27.46
CA LYS A 4 0.49 5.05 -26.44
C LYS A 4 -0.43 4.57 -25.33
N LEU A 5 -0.26 5.07 -24.10
CA LEU A 5 -1.20 4.78 -23.00
C LEU A 5 -2.60 5.28 -23.35
N THR A 6 -3.63 4.55 -22.96
CA THR A 6 -5.00 5.08 -22.92
C THR A 6 -5.01 6.30 -21.99
N LYS A 7 -5.74 7.36 -22.32
CA LYS A 7 -5.84 8.52 -21.44
C LYS A 7 -6.72 8.22 -20.24
N ARG A 8 -6.39 8.81 -19.07
CA ARG A 8 -7.16 8.67 -17.84
C ARG A 8 -8.61 9.09 -17.99
N GLU A 9 -8.87 10.15 -18.73
CA GLU A 9 -10.20 10.66 -19.01
C GLU A 9 -11.06 9.74 -19.90
N GLU A 10 -10.42 8.93 -20.77
CA GLU A 10 -11.10 7.99 -21.65
C GLU A 10 -11.51 6.70 -20.91
N ASP A 11 -10.55 6.07 -20.21
CA ASP A 11 -10.76 4.86 -19.41
C ASP A 11 -9.67 4.73 -18.34
N TYR A 12 -9.98 5.19 -17.15
CA TYR A 12 -9.05 5.19 -16.01
C TYR A 12 -8.60 3.77 -15.62
N SER A 13 -9.51 2.79 -15.70
CA SER A 13 -9.18 1.40 -15.37
C SER A 13 -8.20 0.78 -16.37
N LYS A 14 -8.43 1.04 -17.65
CA LYS A 14 -7.56 0.56 -18.73
C LYS A 14 -6.21 1.25 -18.67
N TRP A 15 -6.19 2.58 -18.48
CA TRP A 15 -4.95 3.35 -18.25
C TRP A 15 -4.10 2.74 -17.14
N TYR A 16 -4.70 2.46 -15.99
CA TYR A 16 -4.01 1.89 -14.85
C TYR A 16 -3.35 0.54 -15.18
N ASN A 17 -4.11 -0.39 -15.75
CA ASN A 17 -3.60 -1.72 -16.08
C ASN A 17 -2.51 -1.66 -17.16
N GLU A 18 -2.69 -0.81 -18.20
CA GLU A 18 -1.67 -0.60 -19.22
C GLU A 18 -0.39 0.00 -18.63
N LEU A 19 -0.50 0.95 -17.72
CA LEU A 19 0.63 1.61 -17.09
C LEU A 19 1.43 0.63 -16.23
N VAL A 20 0.77 -0.16 -15.39
CA VAL A 20 1.42 -1.19 -14.54
C VAL A 20 2.29 -2.14 -15.40
N VAL A 21 1.74 -2.60 -16.51
CA VAL A 21 2.44 -3.54 -17.41
C VAL A 21 3.55 -2.84 -18.20
N LYS A 22 3.29 -1.66 -18.78
CA LYS A 22 4.26 -0.93 -19.63
C LYS A 22 5.44 -0.38 -18.84
N ALA A 23 5.20 0.05 -17.61
CA ALA A 23 6.27 0.51 -16.72
C ALA A 23 7.11 -0.65 -16.16
N GLY A 24 6.71 -1.90 -16.43
CA GLY A 24 7.43 -3.08 -15.95
C GLY A 24 7.28 -3.33 -14.45
N LEU A 25 6.12 -2.99 -13.87
CA LEU A 25 5.87 -3.18 -12.45
C LEU A 25 5.36 -4.57 -12.10
N ALA A 26 4.35 -5.03 -12.83
CA ALA A 26 3.76 -6.36 -12.64
C ALA A 26 3.04 -6.83 -13.90
N GLU A 27 2.75 -8.12 -13.95
CA GLU A 27 1.93 -8.77 -14.98
C GLU A 27 1.13 -9.93 -14.37
N ASN A 28 0.11 -10.38 -15.08
CA ASN A 28 -0.65 -11.55 -14.66
C ASN A 28 0.22 -12.80 -14.76
N SER A 29 0.14 -13.66 -13.75
CA SER A 29 0.79 -14.97 -13.78
C SER A 29 -0.06 -16.01 -14.50
N SER A 30 0.46 -17.22 -14.63
CA SER A 30 -0.31 -18.39 -15.09
C SER A 30 -1.40 -18.82 -14.09
N VAL A 31 -1.30 -18.39 -12.83
CA VAL A 31 -2.30 -18.63 -11.79
C VAL A 31 -3.29 -17.47 -11.78
N ARG A 32 -4.56 -17.77 -12.06
CA ARG A 32 -5.61 -16.74 -12.10
C ARG A 32 -5.69 -15.99 -10.78
N GLY A 33 -5.65 -14.68 -10.86
CA GLY A 33 -5.75 -13.80 -9.69
C GLY A 33 -4.42 -13.51 -8.98
N CYS A 34 -3.36 -14.23 -9.34
CA CYS A 34 -2.01 -13.96 -8.82
C CYS A 34 -1.20 -13.16 -9.84
N MET A 35 -0.35 -12.27 -9.35
CA MET A 35 0.54 -11.45 -10.20
C MET A 35 1.99 -11.86 -10.05
N VAL A 36 2.76 -11.63 -11.11
CA VAL A 36 4.22 -11.56 -11.05
C VAL A 36 4.60 -10.11 -10.83
N ILE A 37 5.21 -9.79 -9.70
CA ILE A 37 5.81 -8.47 -9.48
C ILE A 37 7.19 -8.49 -10.14
N LYS A 38 7.39 -7.62 -11.12
CA LYS A 38 8.64 -7.57 -11.89
C LYS A 38 9.74 -6.82 -11.11
N PRO A 39 11.02 -6.96 -11.47
CA PRO A 39 12.12 -6.38 -10.71
C PRO A 39 11.96 -4.88 -10.38
N TYR A 40 11.49 -4.07 -11.33
CA TYR A 40 11.30 -2.64 -11.09
C TYR A 40 10.16 -2.35 -10.10
N GLY A 41 9.05 -3.08 -10.22
CA GLY A 41 7.95 -3.00 -9.25
C GLY A 41 8.35 -3.50 -7.87
N TYR A 42 9.10 -4.60 -7.82
CA TYR A 42 9.59 -5.15 -6.56
C TYR A 42 10.57 -4.20 -5.85
N ALA A 43 11.45 -3.54 -6.60
CA ALA A 43 12.38 -2.55 -6.04
C ALA A 43 11.67 -1.34 -5.40
N ILE A 44 10.49 -0.93 -5.90
CA ILE A 44 9.66 0.08 -5.22
C ILE A 44 9.10 -0.49 -3.90
N TRP A 45 8.60 -1.73 -3.93
CA TRP A 45 8.09 -2.39 -2.73
C TRP A 45 9.18 -2.58 -1.68
N GLU A 46 10.40 -2.97 -2.06
CA GLU A 46 11.55 -3.08 -1.15
C GLU A 46 11.86 -1.75 -0.45
N LYS A 47 11.76 -0.62 -1.16
CA LYS A 47 11.94 0.71 -0.55
C LYS A 47 10.82 1.04 0.44
N MET A 48 9.56 0.70 0.13
CA MET A 48 8.44 0.85 1.06
C MET A 48 8.64 -0.01 2.29
N GLN A 49 9.00 -1.28 2.09
CA GLN A 49 9.28 -2.23 3.15
C GLN A 49 10.42 -1.77 4.06
N ALA A 50 11.55 -1.39 3.48
CA ALA A 50 12.72 -0.95 4.24
C ALA A 50 12.41 0.26 5.12
N GLN A 51 11.68 1.24 4.59
CA GLN A 51 11.33 2.45 5.34
C GLN A 51 10.33 2.16 6.47
N LEU A 52 9.27 1.40 6.19
CA LEU A 52 8.31 1.00 7.22
C LEU A 52 8.96 0.14 8.30
N ASP A 53 9.86 -0.77 7.92
CA ASP A 53 10.59 -1.62 8.86
C ASP A 53 11.47 -0.81 9.82
N ILE A 54 12.10 0.27 9.33
CA ILE A 54 12.82 1.24 10.17
C ILE A 54 11.86 1.89 11.18
N MET A 55 10.73 2.43 10.71
CA MET A 55 9.75 3.11 11.57
C MET A 55 9.17 2.16 12.65
N PHE A 56 8.93 0.90 12.33
CA PHE A 56 8.48 -0.09 13.31
C PHE A 56 9.56 -0.40 14.34
N LYS A 57 10.81 -0.57 13.93
CA LYS A 57 11.93 -0.84 14.85
C LYS A 57 12.22 0.34 15.78
N GLU A 58 12.04 1.57 15.32
CA GLU A 58 12.16 2.78 16.14
C GLU A 58 11.15 2.82 17.30
N THR A 59 10.00 2.14 17.15
CA THR A 59 8.99 1.98 18.20
C THR A 59 9.12 0.67 18.99
N GLY A 60 10.23 -0.06 18.81
CA GLY A 60 10.56 -1.26 19.58
C GLY A 60 10.03 -2.58 19.02
N HIS A 61 9.38 -2.54 17.84
CA HIS A 61 8.85 -3.75 17.21
C HIS A 61 9.97 -4.63 16.65
N GLN A 62 9.73 -5.93 16.66
CA GLN A 62 10.64 -6.95 16.13
C GLN A 62 9.96 -7.77 15.05
N ASN A 63 10.74 -8.16 14.03
CA ASN A 63 10.25 -9.04 12.99
C ASN A 63 10.30 -10.50 13.45
N ALA A 64 9.21 -11.22 13.18
CA ALA A 64 9.14 -12.67 13.31
C ALA A 64 8.56 -13.29 12.04
N TYR A 65 8.61 -14.60 11.93
CA TYR A 65 8.00 -15.34 10.83
C TYR A 65 7.17 -16.49 11.37
N PHE A 66 5.91 -16.56 10.95
CA PHE A 66 4.98 -17.63 11.30
C PHE A 66 4.66 -18.47 10.07
N PRO A 67 4.33 -19.76 10.24
CA PRO A 67 4.08 -20.68 9.12
C PRO A 67 3.01 -20.20 8.14
N LEU A 68 3.21 -20.52 6.87
CA LEU A 68 2.25 -20.29 5.80
C LEU A 68 0.96 -21.10 6.00
N PHE A 69 1.09 -22.33 6.48
CA PHE A 69 -0.02 -23.25 6.68
C PHE A 69 -0.59 -23.12 8.10
N VAL A 70 -1.91 -23.03 8.17
CA VAL A 70 -2.67 -22.97 9.41
C VAL A 70 -3.53 -24.24 9.51
N PRO A 71 -3.45 -25.03 10.58
CA PRO A 71 -4.35 -26.14 10.79
C PRO A 71 -5.81 -25.68 10.79
N LYS A 72 -6.70 -26.43 10.14
CA LYS A 72 -8.13 -26.07 10.04
C LYS A 72 -8.80 -25.92 11.42
N SER A 73 -8.39 -26.72 12.38
CA SER A 73 -8.88 -26.66 13.77
C SER A 73 -8.63 -25.32 14.44
N LEU A 74 -7.47 -24.69 14.19
CA LEU A 74 -7.17 -23.34 14.70
C LEU A 74 -8.04 -22.28 14.03
N PHE A 75 -8.32 -22.45 12.74
CA PHE A 75 -9.17 -21.54 11.98
C PHE A 75 -10.65 -21.63 12.42
N GLU A 76 -11.11 -22.83 12.75
CA GLU A 76 -12.46 -23.07 13.31
C GLU A 76 -12.61 -22.46 14.73
N ALA A 77 -11.54 -22.45 15.51
CA ALA A 77 -11.53 -21.79 16.82
C ALA A 77 -11.69 -20.26 16.69
N GLU A 78 -11.12 -19.67 15.63
CA GLU A 78 -11.25 -18.25 15.31
C GLU A 78 -12.69 -17.91 14.83
N GLU A 79 -13.29 -18.72 13.94
CA GLU A 79 -14.65 -18.46 13.41
C GLU A 79 -15.72 -18.32 14.50
N LYS A 80 -15.59 -19.03 15.60
CA LYS A 80 -16.52 -18.95 16.75
C LYS A 80 -16.53 -17.57 17.40
N ASN A 81 -15.43 -16.82 17.26
CA ASN A 81 -15.20 -15.55 17.94
C ASN A 81 -15.19 -14.33 17.00
N ALA A 82 -14.97 -14.55 15.69
CA ALA A 82 -14.94 -13.52 14.66
C ALA A 82 -16.00 -13.80 13.58
N LYS A 83 -17.25 -13.37 13.82
CA LYS A 83 -18.31 -13.43 12.81
C LYS A 83 -17.91 -12.58 11.59
N GLY A 84 -17.90 -13.19 10.41
CA GLY A 84 -17.59 -12.48 9.15
C GLY A 84 -16.16 -12.66 8.64
N PHE A 85 -15.44 -13.64 9.17
CA PHE A 85 -14.11 -14.01 8.69
C PHE A 85 -14.15 -14.46 7.21
N ALA A 86 -13.08 -14.10 6.46
CA ALA A 86 -12.98 -14.47 5.04
C ALA A 86 -12.94 -16.00 4.87
N LYS A 87 -14.00 -16.58 4.29
CA LYS A 87 -14.08 -18.01 4.00
C LYS A 87 -13.45 -18.39 2.66
N GLU A 88 -13.08 -17.40 1.85
CA GLU A 88 -12.42 -17.58 0.57
C GLU A 88 -10.92 -17.78 0.76
N CYS A 89 -10.49 -19.03 1.01
CA CYS A 89 -9.10 -19.42 1.22
C CYS A 89 -8.70 -20.60 0.34
N ALA A 90 -7.41 -20.86 0.23
CA ALA A 90 -6.87 -22.07 -0.38
C ALA A 90 -6.69 -23.16 0.68
N ILE A 91 -7.15 -24.37 0.39
CA ILE A 91 -7.12 -25.51 1.30
C ILE A 91 -6.20 -26.58 0.73
N VAL A 92 -5.23 -27.05 1.53
CA VAL A 92 -4.32 -28.13 1.21
C VAL A 92 -4.83 -29.42 1.83
N THR A 93 -5.16 -30.39 0.98
CA THR A 93 -5.78 -31.65 1.39
C THR A 93 -4.87 -32.86 1.22
N HIS A 94 -3.83 -32.77 0.39
CA HIS A 94 -2.90 -33.85 0.06
C HIS A 94 -1.46 -33.29 -0.05
N TYR A 95 -0.48 -34.14 0.17
CA TYR A 95 0.94 -33.74 0.12
C TYR A 95 1.75 -34.38 -1.03
N ARG A 96 1.13 -35.22 -1.89
CA ARG A 96 1.88 -35.91 -2.96
C ARG A 96 1.07 -36.01 -4.25
N LEU A 97 1.80 -35.87 -5.36
CA LEU A 97 1.34 -36.23 -6.71
C LEU A 97 1.97 -37.55 -7.13
N LYS A 98 1.30 -38.28 -8.05
CA LYS A 98 1.84 -39.44 -8.73
C LYS A 98 1.53 -39.39 -10.23
N SER A 99 2.28 -40.16 -11.01
CA SER A 99 2.01 -40.30 -12.43
C SER A 99 0.61 -40.90 -12.65
N ASP A 100 -0.11 -40.36 -13.62
CA ASP A 100 -1.41 -40.90 -14.03
C ASP A 100 -1.20 -42.23 -14.77
N PRO A 101 -1.73 -43.36 -14.28
CA PRO A 101 -1.54 -44.66 -14.95
C PRO A 101 -2.25 -44.77 -16.32
N GLU A 102 -3.26 -43.92 -16.56
CA GLU A 102 -4.04 -43.95 -17.80
C GLU A 102 -3.54 -42.91 -18.83
N ASN A 103 -2.78 -41.87 -18.40
CA ASN A 103 -2.33 -40.81 -19.27
C ASN A 103 -0.84 -40.52 -19.05
N SER A 104 0.01 -41.02 -19.92
CA SER A 104 1.45 -40.76 -19.86
C SER A 104 1.77 -39.26 -19.85
N GLY A 105 2.67 -38.85 -18.96
CA GLY A 105 3.09 -37.46 -18.79
C GLY A 105 2.14 -36.57 -17.97
N LYS A 106 1.01 -37.09 -17.47
CA LYS A 106 0.14 -36.38 -16.53
C LYS A 106 0.41 -36.76 -15.09
N LEU A 107 0.16 -35.81 -14.19
CA LEU A 107 0.20 -36.01 -12.74
C LEU A 107 -1.21 -35.93 -12.17
N ILE A 108 -1.51 -36.81 -11.23
CA ILE A 108 -2.75 -36.83 -10.45
C ILE A 108 -2.43 -36.77 -8.96
N VAL A 109 -3.39 -36.30 -8.16
CA VAL A 109 -3.29 -36.34 -6.70
C VAL A 109 -3.24 -37.78 -6.23
N ASP A 110 -2.24 -38.14 -5.44
CA ASP A 110 -2.18 -39.44 -4.81
C ASP A 110 -3.16 -39.52 -3.64
N LYS A 111 -4.26 -40.22 -3.79
CA LYS A 111 -5.32 -40.38 -2.76
C LYS A 111 -4.78 -40.91 -1.43
N SER A 112 -3.68 -41.69 -1.44
CA SER A 112 -3.06 -42.24 -0.22
C SER A 112 -2.30 -41.19 0.59
N SER A 113 -2.07 -40.00 0.00
CA SER A 113 -1.36 -38.88 0.63
C SER A 113 -2.32 -37.83 1.22
N LYS A 114 -3.58 -38.18 1.45
CA LYS A 114 -4.53 -37.31 2.12
C LYS A 114 -4.01 -36.98 3.53
N LEU A 115 -4.04 -35.67 3.87
CA LEU A 115 -3.69 -35.20 5.21
C LEU A 115 -4.71 -35.70 6.22
N GLU A 116 -4.28 -36.01 7.44
CA GLU A 116 -5.16 -36.32 8.57
C GLU A 116 -6.01 -35.11 8.94
N GLU A 117 -5.39 -33.93 8.93
CA GLU A 117 -6.05 -32.64 9.09
C GLU A 117 -5.76 -31.75 7.89
N GLU A 118 -6.77 -31.10 7.34
CA GLU A 118 -6.65 -30.13 6.24
C GLU A 118 -5.91 -28.88 6.72
N LEU A 119 -5.08 -28.33 5.86
CA LEU A 119 -4.34 -27.09 6.13
C LEU A 119 -4.89 -25.95 5.28
N ILE A 120 -4.97 -24.79 5.86
CA ILE A 120 -5.35 -23.55 5.19
C ILE A 120 -4.10 -22.75 4.85
N VAL A 121 -3.97 -22.33 3.59
CA VAL A 121 -2.97 -21.32 3.24
C VAL A 121 -3.44 -20.00 3.84
N ARG A 122 -2.68 -19.43 4.76
CA ARG A 122 -3.10 -18.28 5.59
C ARG A 122 -3.72 -17.14 4.77
N PRO A 123 -4.98 -16.76 5.03
CA PRO A 123 -5.56 -15.52 4.53
C PRO A 123 -5.21 -14.32 5.44
N THR A 124 -4.78 -14.61 6.65
CA THR A 124 -4.27 -13.76 7.71
C THR A 124 -3.64 -14.65 8.79
N SER A 125 -2.89 -14.12 9.72
CA SER A 125 -2.06 -14.94 10.63
C SER A 125 -2.54 -14.93 12.10
N GLU A 126 -3.69 -14.34 12.43
CA GLU A 126 -4.18 -14.27 13.80
C GLU A 126 -4.20 -15.65 14.48
N ALA A 127 -4.80 -16.66 13.83
CA ALA A 127 -4.97 -18.00 14.41
C ALA A 127 -3.61 -18.62 14.79
N ILE A 128 -2.63 -18.60 13.89
CA ILE A 128 -1.32 -19.21 14.17
C ILE A 128 -0.49 -18.39 15.15
N ILE A 129 -0.60 -17.06 15.12
CA ILE A 129 0.12 -16.16 16.02
C ILE A 129 -0.43 -16.29 17.44
N TRP A 130 -1.75 -16.22 17.62
CA TRP A 130 -2.36 -16.29 18.94
C TRP A 130 -2.21 -17.67 19.59
N SER A 131 -2.24 -18.75 18.79
CA SER A 131 -1.90 -20.09 19.29
C SER A 131 -0.44 -20.20 19.78
N THR A 132 0.48 -19.42 19.18
CA THR A 132 1.88 -19.34 19.58
C THR A 132 2.05 -18.47 20.82
N TYR A 133 1.37 -17.33 20.90
CA TYR A 133 1.43 -16.40 22.04
C TYR A 133 0.97 -17.06 23.35
N LYS A 134 0.06 -18.03 23.28
CA LYS A 134 -0.32 -18.86 24.43
C LYS A 134 0.89 -19.49 25.13
N ASN A 135 1.92 -19.85 24.37
CA ASN A 135 3.13 -20.45 24.91
C ASN A 135 4.19 -19.40 25.33
N TRP A 136 4.17 -18.23 24.70
CA TRP A 136 5.17 -17.18 24.96
C TRP A 136 4.82 -16.31 26.15
N ILE A 137 3.53 -16.16 26.47
CA ILE A 137 3.03 -15.27 27.52
C ILE A 137 2.62 -16.11 28.74
N GLN A 138 3.29 -15.85 29.87
CA GLN A 138 3.01 -16.49 31.17
C GLN A 138 2.78 -15.45 32.27
N SER A 139 3.47 -14.33 32.20
CA SER A 139 3.41 -13.29 33.23
C SER A 139 3.47 -11.89 32.61
N TYR A 140 3.17 -10.86 33.39
CA TYR A 140 3.28 -9.46 33.00
C TYR A 140 4.70 -9.07 32.52
N ARG A 141 5.72 -9.85 32.85
CA ARG A 141 7.11 -9.60 32.44
C ARG A 141 7.36 -9.94 30.97
N ASP A 142 6.49 -10.75 30.37
CA ASP A 142 6.56 -11.14 28.97
C ASP A 142 5.86 -10.11 28.06
N LEU A 143 5.25 -9.10 28.66
CA LEU A 143 4.49 -8.05 27.97
C LEU A 143 5.19 -6.69 28.03
N PRO A 144 5.04 -5.82 26.99
CA PRO A 144 4.30 -6.11 25.78
C PRO A 144 5.05 -7.01 24.79
N ILE A 145 4.34 -7.81 24.00
CA ILE A 145 4.88 -8.44 22.80
C ILE A 145 4.58 -7.51 21.62
N LEU A 146 5.62 -7.09 20.90
CA LEU A 146 5.55 -6.16 19.76
C LEU A 146 6.15 -6.83 18.53
N ILE A 147 5.32 -7.57 17.79
CA ILE A 147 5.77 -8.37 16.64
C ILE A 147 5.18 -7.85 15.33
N ASN A 148 6.06 -7.76 14.33
CA ASN A 148 5.75 -7.54 12.93
C ASN A 148 6.14 -8.76 12.09
N GLN A 149 5.39 -9.04 11.03
CA GLN A 149 5.71 -10.06 10.04
C GLN A 149 5.59 -9.49 8.63
N TRP A 150 6.65 -9.63 7.83
CA TRP A 150 6.62 -9.45 6.38
C TRP A 150 6.32 -10.80 5.71
N ALA A 151 5.22 -10.89 4.98
CA ALA A 151 4.73 -12.16 4.48
C ALA A 151 3.86 -12.01 3.22
N ASN A 152 3.46 -13.14 2.66
CA ASN A 152 2.36 -13.24 1.73
C ASN A 152 1.13 -13.84 2.40
N VAL A 153 -0.04 -13.56 1.84
CA VAL A 153 -1.31 -14.19 2.20
C VAL A 153 -2.11 -14.52 0.94
N VAL A 154 -3.04 -15.47 1.07
CA VAL A 154 -3.92 -15.90 -0.03
C VAL A 154 -5.37 -15.70 0.37
N ARG A 155 -6.05 -14.81 -0.35
CA ARG A 155 -7.50 -14.57 -0.24
C ARG A 155 -8.12 -14.75 -1.62
N TRP A 156 -8.97 -15.76 -1.80
CA TRP A 156 -9.52 -16.07 -3.12
C TRP A 156 -10.27 -14.87 -3.69
N GLU A 157 -9.82 -14.35 -4.84
CA GLU A 157 -10.37 -13.14 -5.43
C GLU A 157 -10.96 -13.42 -6.82
N MET A 158 -12.22 -13.06 -7.01
CA MET A 158 -12.93 -13.31 -8.25
C MET A 158 -12.71 -12.24 -9.32
N ARG A 159 -12.36 -11.00 -8.92
CA ARG A 159 -12.16 -9.85 -9.80
C ARG A 159 -10.79 -9.20 -9.55
N PRO A 160 -9.71 -9.88 -9.93
CA PRO A 160 -8.37 -9.44 -9.62
C PRO A 160 -8.02 -8.15 -10.38
N ARG A 161 -7.23 -7.30 -9.72
CA ARG A 161 -6.64 -6.10 -10.28
C ARG A 161 -5.24 -5.93 -9.69
N LEU A 162 -4.23 -5.83 -10.55
CA LEU A 162 -2.82 -5.78 -10.15
C LEU A 162 -2.59 -4.78 -9.02
N PHE A 163 -1.89 -5.18 -7.97
CA PHE A 163 -1.63 -4.48 -6.71
C PHE A 163 -2.86 -4.15 -5.84
N LEU A 164 -4.01 -3.83 -6.41
CA LEU A 164 -5.17 -3.37 -5.65
C LEU A 164 -5.99 -4.51 -5.05
N ARG A 165 -6.13 -5.59 -5.80
CA ARG A 165 -6.95 -6.75 -5.42
C ARG A 165 -6.46 -7.98 -6.17
N THR A 166 -5.65 -8.79 -5.52
CA THR A 166 -5.11 -10.05 -6.07
C THR A 166 -5.36 -11.19 -5.09
N ALA A 167 -5.40 -12.42 -5.61
CA ALA A 167 -5.63 -13.60 -4.78
C ALA A 167 -4.45 -13.85 -3.82
N GLU A 168 -3.23 -13.65 -4.29
CA GLU A 168 -2.02 -13.60 -3.47
C GLU A 168 -1.45 -12.19 -3.50
N PHE A 169 -0.99 -11.72 -2.34
CA PHE A 169 -0.31 -10.43 -2.23
C PHE A 169 0.71 -10.43 -1.09
N LEU A 170 1.70 -9.55 -1.21
CA LEU A 170 2.65 -9.26 -0.15
C LEU A 170 2.07 -8.20 0.78
N TRP A 171 2.35 -8.35 2.04
CA TRP A 171 1.92 -7.41 3.05
C TRP A 171 2.86 -7.39 4.26
N GLN A 172 2.58 -6.50 5.14
CA GLN A 172 3.05 -6.47 6.50
C GLN A 172 1.83 -6.63 7.41
N GLU A 173 1.98 -7.41 8.44
CA GLU A 173 1.01 -7.54 9.51
C GLU A 173 1.73 -7.49 10.86
N GLY A 174 1.24 -6.62 11.75
CA GLY A 174 1.70 -6.55 13.11
C GLY A 174 0.67 -7.14 14.05
N HIS A 175 1.13 -7.81 15.08
CA HIS A 175 0.30 -8.39 16.12
C HIS A 175 0.97 -8.15 17.47
N THR A 176 0.28 -7.45 18.37
CA THR A 176 0.84 -7.09 19.65
C THR A 176 -0.05 -7.55 20.81
N ALA A 177 0.57 -7.80 21.95
CA ALA A 177 -0.12 -8.19 23.17
C ALA A 177 0.34 -7.30 24.32
N HIS A 178 -0.60 -6.81 25.11
CA HIS A 178 -0.38 -5.81 26.15
C HIS A 178 -1.05 -6.22 27.47
N SER A 179 -0.54 -5.68 28.58
CA SER A 179 -1.08 -5.95 29.90
C SER A 179 -2.33 -5.13 30.22
N THR A 180 -2.50 -3.98 29.58
CA THR A 180 -3.63 -3.08 29.83
C THR A 180 -4.34 -2.66 28.55
N LYS A 181 -5.61 -2.24 28.70
CA LYS A 181 -6.40 -1.69 27.59
C LYS A 181 -5.75 -0.45 27.02
N ASP A 182 -5.30 0.45 27.89
CA ASP A 182 -4.76 1.76 27.47
C ASP A 182 -3.46 1.59 26.67
N GLU A 183 -2.60 0.63 27.03
CA GLU A 183 -1.42 0.29 26.23
C GLU A 183 -1.81 -0.19 24.81
N ALA A 184 -2.79 -1.09 24.72
CA ALA A 184 -3.23 -1.62 23.43
C ALA A 184 -3.92 -0.57 22.54
N VAL A 185 -4.75 0.30 23.12
CA VAL A 185 -5.36 1.43 22.38
C VAL A 185 -4.27 2.40 21.92
N GLY A 186 -3.33 2.75 22.81
CA GLY A 186 -2.18 3.59 22.44
C GLY A 186 -1.37 3.01 21.29
N GLU A 187 -1.15 1.71 21.29
CA GLU A 187 -0.45 0.99 20.22
C GLU A 187 -1.22 1.05 18.89
N ALA A 188 -2.52 0.81 18.91
CA ALA A 188 -3.34 0.88 17.69
C ALA A 188 -3.33 2.29 17.07
N ILE A 189 -3.36 3.35 17.89
CA ILE A 189 -3.25 4.74 17.44
C ILE A 189 -1.85 5.03 16.89
N LEU A 190 -0.80 4.60 17.60
CA LEU A 190 0.60 4.78 17.17
C LEU A 190 0.85 4.18 15.78
N MET A 191 0.36 2.96 15.53
CA MET A 191 0.54 2.32 14.23
C MET A 191 -0.25 3.02 13.12
N ASN A 192 -1.44 3.54 13.42
CA ASN A 192 -2.18 4.37 12.46
C ASN A 192 -1.44 5.68 12.13
N ASP A 193 -0.76 6.28 13.10
CA ASP A 193 0.05 7.48 12.90
C ASP A 193 1.31 7.19 12.08
N ILE A 194 1.99 6.07 12.32
CA ILE A 194 3.13 5.63 11.50
C ILE A 194 2.73 5.42 10.04
N TYR A 195 1.58 4.79 9.79
CA TYR A 195 1.08 4.63 8.42
C TYR A 195 0.75 5.96 7.75
N ALA A 196 0.16 6.90 8.49
CA ALA A 196 -0.10 8.23 7.97
C ALA A 196 1.19 8.99 7.66
N GLU A 197 2.16 8.96 8.56
CA GLU A 197 3.48 9.57 8.36
C GLU A 197 4.20 8.96 7.15
N PHE A 198 4.19 7.65 7.00
CA PHE A 198 4.76 6.99 5.84
C PHE A 198 4.07 7.41 4.54
N ALA A 199 2.74 7.42 4.51
CA ALA A 199 1.98 7.83 3.33
C ALA A 199 2.29 9.29 2.93
N GLU A 200 2.34 10.20 3.88
CA GLU A 200 2.57 11.63 3.62
C GLU A 200 4.03 11.94 3.28
N ASN A 201 4.97 11.47 4.11
CA ASN A 201 6.38 11.87 4.00
C ASN A 201 7.17 11.08 2.96
N PHE A 202 6.78 9.83 2.65
CA PHE A 202 7.51 8.97 1.71
C PHE A 202 6.74 8.75 0.42
N MET A 203 5.44 8.45 0.50
CA MET A 203 4.62 8.27 -0.70
C MET A 203 4.14 9.60 -1.29
N GLY A 204 4.18 10.71 -0.54
CA GLY A 204 3.62 12.00 -0.95
C GLY A 204 2.10 11.96 -1.10
N ILE A 205 1.41 11.11 -0.33
CA ILE A 205 -0.04 10.90 -0.38
C ILE A 205 -0.68 11.46 0.88
N PRO A 206 -1.47 12.53 0.81
CA PRO A 206 -2.23 13.01 1.95
C PRO A 206 -3.31 11.99 2.32
N VAL A 207 -3.47 11.75 3.61
CA VAL A 207 -4.45 10.78 4.14
C VAL A 207 -5.32 11.40 5.23
N ILE A 208 -6.54 10.86 5.34
CA ILE A 208 -7.46 11.21 6.42
C ILE A 208 -7.45 10.07 7.43
N LYS A 209 -7.04 10.37 8.66
CA LYS A 209 -7.10 9.45 9.80
C LYS A 209 -8.50 9.42 10.37
N GLY A 210 -9.03 8.22 10.61
CA GLY A 210 -10.36 8.05 11.17
C GLY A 210 -10.60 6.68 11.77
N ILE A 211 -11.81 6.50 12.30
CA ILE A 211 -12.30 5.25 12.84
C ILE A 211 -13.37 4.71 11.88
N LYS A 212 -13.40 3.39 11.69
CA LYS A 212 -14.42 2.71 10.89
C LYS A 212 -15.76 2.66 11.65
N SER A 213 -16.84 2.69 10.87
CA SER A 213 -18.18 2.39 11.42
C SER A 213 -18.26 0.93 11.87
N GLU A 214 -19.29 0.60 12.64
CA GLU A 214 -19.52 -0.77 13.13
C GLU A 214 -19.61 -1.81 12.01
N SER A 215 -20.19 -1.43 10.88
CA SER A 215 -20.35 -2.32 9.70
C SER A 215 -19.08 -2.46 8.84
N GLU A 216 -18.16 -1.51 8.91
CA GLU A 216 -16.94 -1.47 8.09
C GLU A 216 -15.67 -1.80 8.90
N LYS A 217 -15.78 -2.00 10.23
CA LYS A 217 -14.64 -2.39 11.07
C LYS A 217 -14.20 -3.83 10.82
N PHE A 218 -12.97 -4.15 11.19
CA PHE A 218 -12.43 -5.49 11.10
C PHE A 218 -13.20 -6.45 12.02
N ALA A 219 -13.54 -7.64 11.50
CA ALA A 219 -14.23 -8.67 12.27
C ALA A 219 -13.39 -9.09 13.49
N GLY A 220 -13.99 -9.04 14.69
CA GLY A 220 -13.31 -9.31 15.95
C GLY A 220 -12.59 -8.12 16.59
N ALA A 221 -12.53 -6.94 15.94
CA ALA A 221 -12.03 -5.73 16.56
C ALA A 221 -13.11 -5.01 17.39
N GLU A 222 -12.70 -4.38 18.48
CA GLU A 222 -13.51 -3.40 19.19
C GLU A 222 -13.52 -2.07 18.45
N GLU A 223 -12.34 -1.62 17.97
CA GLU A 223 -12.16 -0.42 17.16
C GLU A 223 -11.21 -0.68 15.99
N THR A 224 -11.47 -0.05 14.86
CA THR A 224 -10.59 -0.07 13.68
C THR A 224 -10.24 1.34 13.28
N TYR A 225 -8.98 1.71 13.45
CA TYR A 225 -8.39 2.93 12.92
C TYR A 225 -7.99 2.72 11.47
N CYS A 226 -8.05 3.77 10.67
CA CYS A 226 -7.68 3.69 9.25
C CYS A 226 -7.07 4.99 8.75
N ILE A 227 -6.34 4.88 7.65
CA ILE A 227 -5.95 6.00 6.80
C ILE A 227 -6.62 5.86 5.44
N GLU A 228 -7.34 6.89 5.02
CA GLU A 228 -8.07 6.94 3.75
C GLU A 228 -7.43 7.95 2.81
N ALA A 229 -7.14 7.52 1.58
CA ALA A 229 -6.61 8.37 0.52
C ALA A 229 -7.63 8.55 -0.60
N LEU A 230 -7.53 9.66 -1.35
CA LEU A 230 -8.38 9.93 -2.50
C LEU A 230 -7.58 9.78 -3.80
N MET A 231 -8.07 8.92 -4.70
CA MET A 231 -7.45 8.67 -6.00
C MET A 231 -7.96 9.66 -7.06
N GLN A 232 -7.20 9.84 -8.13
CA GLN A 232 -7.49 10.84 -9.17
C GLN A 232 -8.86 10.67 -9.85
N ASP A 233 -9.45 9.46 -9.81
CA ASP A 233 -10.80 9.21 -10.32
C ASP A 233 -11.92 9.50 -9.31
N GLY A 234 -11.59 10.14 -8.19
CA GLY A 234 -12.53 10.50 -7.14
C GLY A 234 -13.01 9.35 -6.27
N LYS A 235 -12.36 8.18 -6.30
CA LYS A 235 -12.65 7.08 -5.39
C LYS A 235 -11.68 7.07 -4.22
N ALA A 236 -12.19 6.65 -3.06
CA ALA A 236 -11.38 6.44 -1.87
C ALA A 236 -10.65 5.09 -1.90
N LEU A 237 -9.47 5.08 -1.30
CA LEU A 237 -8.68 3.88 -1.10
C LEU A 237 -8.25 3.81 0.37
N GLN A 238 -8.61 2.72 1.04
CA GLN A 238 -8.07 2.40 2.36
C GLN A 238 -6.59 2.03 2.22
N ALA A 239 -5.71 2.91 2.70
CA ALA A 239 -4.27 2.77 2.54
C ALA A 239 -3.62 1.98 3.70
N GLY A 240 -4.26 1.92 4.86
CA GLY A 240 -3.78 1.15 6.01
C GLY A 240 -4.84 1.07 7.09
N THR A 241 -4.74 0.04 7.95
CA THR A 241 -5.62 -0.14 9.11
C THR A 241 -4.83 -0.60 10.32
N SER A 242 -5.31 -0.16 11.48
CA SER A 242 -4.84 -0.60 12.78
C SER A 242 -6.04 -0.90 13.67
N HIS A 243 -6.05 -2.06 14.30
CA HIS A 243 -7.18 -2.61 15.02
C HIS A 243 -6.87 -2.74 16.51
N PHE A 244 -7.71 -2.17 17.34
CA PHE A 244 -7.79 -2.55 18.74
C PHE A 244 -8.74 -3.76 18.84
N LEU A 245 -8.19 -4.92 19.17
CA LEU A 245 -8.91 -6.20 19.19
C LEU A 245 -9.54 -6.52 20.56
N GLY A 246 -9.33 -5.64 21.54
CA GLY A 246 -9.75 -5.92 22.91
C GLY A 246 -9.11 -7.20 23.46
N GLN A 247 -9.91 -8.05 24.07
CA GLN A 247 -9.50 -9.39 24.55
C GLN A 247 -10.09 -10.54 23.73
N ASN A 248 -10.70 -10.25 22.57
CA ASN A 248 -11.46 -11.24 21.81
C ASN A 248 -10.60 -12.43 21.37
N PHE A 249 -9.44 -12.15 20.75
CA PHE A 249 -8.51 -13.19 20.33
C PHE A 249 -7.81 -13.88 21.53
N ALA A 250 -7.48 -13.13 22.57
CA ALA A 250 -6.91 -13.69 23.79
C ALA A 250 -7.85 -14.71 24.44
N LYS A 251 -9.16 -14.43 24.49
CA LYS A 251 -10.19 -15.34 24.98
C LYS A 251 -10.39 -16.55 24.05
N ALA A 252 -10.36 -16.34 22.74
CA ALA A 252 -10.50 -17.40 21.73
C ALA A 252 -9.41 -18.46 21.84
N PHE A 253 -8.16 -18.03 22.04
CA PHE A 253 -6.99 -18.90 22.12
C PHE A 253 -6.50 -19.17 23.56
N ASP A 254 -7.23 -18.67 24.56
CA ASP A 254 -6.91 -18.84 26.00
C ASP A 254 -5.51 -18.29 26.35
N VAL A 255 -5.19 -17.09 25.87
CA VAL A 255 -3.92 -16.39 26.12
C VAL A 255 -4.05 -15.52 27.37
N LYS A 256 -3.47 -15.98 28.49
CA LYS A 256 -3.52 -15.35 29.79
C LYS A 256 -2.13 -15.08 30.32
N PHE A 257 -2.03 -14.13 31.21
CA PHE A 257 -0.82 -13.82 31.96
C PHE A 257 -1.12 -13.65 33.45
N THR A 258 -0.14 -13.92 34.28
CA THR A 258 -0.20 -13.57 35.68
C THR A 258 0.16 -12.09 35.85
N ASN A 259 -0.76 -11.28 36.34
CA ASN A 259 -0.54 -9.86 36.57
C ASN A 259 0.34 -9.57 37.79
N LYS A 260 0.62 -8.31 38.09
CA LYS A 260 1.49 -7.91 39.22
C LYS A 260 0.91 -8.28 40.59
N GLU A 261 -0.39 -8.43 40.69
CA GLU A 261 -1.14 -8.81 41.88
C GLU A 261 -1.24 -10.35 42.08
N GLY A 262 -0.68 -11.13 41.12
CA GLY A 262 -0.69 -12.59 41.17
C GLY A 262 -1.96 -13.24 40.63
N SER A 263 -2.85 -12.46 40.00
CA SER A 263 -4.09 -12.94 39.41
C SER A 263 -3.91 -13.22 37.91
N LEU A 264 -4.67 -14.18 37.39
CA LEU A 264 -4.71 -14.47 35.94
C LEU A 264 -5.66 -13.48 35.23
N ASP A 265 -5.18 -12.90 34.14
CA ASP A 265 -5.95 -12.03 33.28
C ASP A 265 -5.69 -12.34 31.80
N PHE A 266 -6.61 -11.98 30.90
CA PHE A 266 -6.41 -12.07 29.46
C PHE A 266 -5.62 -10.87 28.97
N VAL A 267 -4.72 -11.08 28.01
CA VAL A 267 -3.99 -9.97 27.37
C VAL A 267 -4.90 -9.12 26.49
N TRP A 268 -4.52 -7.87 26.31
CA TRP A 268 -5.14 -6.95 25.36
C TRP A 268 -4.37 -6.96 24.06
N ALA A 269 -5.09 -6.93 22.94
CA ALA A 269 -4.57 -7.26 21.62
C ALA A 269 -4.70 -6.14 20.62
N THR A 270 -3.71 -6.01 19.73
CA THR A 270 -3.85 -5.23 18.48
C THR A 270 -3.42 -6.05 17.27
N SER A 271 -3.92 -5.66 16.11
CA SER A 271 -3.33 -6.05 14.81
C SER A 271 -3.38 -4.87 13.85
N TRP A 272 -2.40 -4.80 12.95
CA TRP A 272 -2.28 -3.68 12.03
C TRP A 272 -1.54 -4.12 10.76
N GLY A 273 -1.91 -3.52 9.61
CA GLY A 273 -1.36 -3.99 8.35
C GLY A 273 -1.49 -3.04 7.18
N VAL A 274 -0.50 -3.14 6.28
CA VAL A 274 -0.50 -2.56 4.94
C VAL A 274 0.00 -3.59 3.93
N SER A 275 -0.38 -3.44 2.68
CA SER A 275 -0.05 -4.41 1.63
C SER A 275 0.48 -3.72 0.37
N THR A 276 0.83 -4.52 -0.62
CA THR A 276 1.16 -4.03 -1.98
C THR A 276 0.05 -3.18 -2.62
N ARG A 277 -1.12 -3.04 -1.97
CA ARG A 277 -2.13 -2.03 -2.34
C ARG A 277 -1.56 -0.61 -2.32
N LEU A 278 -0.57 -0.33 -1.47
CA LEU A 278 0.16 0.95 -1.46
C LEU A 278 0.83 1.27 -2.80
N MET A 279 1.28 0.25 -3.54
CA MET A 279 1.77 0.43 -4.92
C MET A 279 0.68 0.97 -5.84
N GLY A 280 -0.53 0.44 -5.73
CA GLY A 280 -1.69 0.94 -6.46
C GLY A 280 -2.05 2.38 -6.09
N ALA A 281 -2.02 2.71 -4.79
CA ALA A 281 -2.24 4.06 -4.31
C ALA A 281 -1.21 5.04 -4.88
N LEU A 282 0.08 4.68 -4.86
CA LEU A 282 1.17 5.49 -5.40
C LEU A 282 0.96 5.82 -6.89
N ILE A 283 0.62 4.80 -7.68
CA ILE A 283 0.35 4.94 -9.12
C ILE A 283 -0.84 5.85 -9.35
N MET A 284 -1.96 5.60 -8.67
CA MET A 284 -3.23 6.32 -8.88
C MET A 284 -3.22 7.74 -8.34
N THR A 285 -2.30 8.08 -7.43
CA THR A 285 -2.19 9.44 -6.90
C THR A 285 -1.33 10.33 -7.79
N HIS A 286 -0.20 9.84 -8.30
CA HIS A 286 0.82 10.70 -8.92
C HIS A 286 0.97 10.54 -10.42
N SER A 287 0.70 9.34 -10.96
CA SER A 287 0.99 9.04 -12.37
C SER A 287 0.06 9.76 -13.35
N ASP A 288 0.53 9.95 -14.57
CA ASP A 288 -0.16 10.68 -15.62
C ASP A 288 -0.28 9.87 -16.92
N ASP A 289 -0.70 10.52 -18.00
CA ASP A 289 -0.91 9.88 -19.31
C ASP A 289 0.41 9.58 -20.05
N ASN A 290 1.55 10.06 -19.53
CA ASN A 290 2.89 9.79 -20.05
C ASN A 290 3.59 8.62 -19.34
N GLY A 291 3.15 8.26 -18.13
CA GLY A 291 3.76 7.16 -17.37
C GLY A 291 3.64 7.32 -15.85
N LEU A 292 4.49 6.59 -15.14
CA LEU A 292 4.64 6.75 -13.70
C LEU A 292 5.21 8.13 -13.36
N VAL A 293 4.84 8.62 -12.18
CA VAL A 293 5.49 9.72 -11.49
C VAL A 293 5.80 9.24 -10.08
N LEU A 294 7.07 9.08 -9.76
CA LEU A 294 7.49 8.51 -8.50
C LEU A 294 8.06 9.57 -7.57
N PRO A 295 7.67 9.58 -6.29
CA PRO A 295 8.37 10.34 -5.26
C PRO A 295 9.83 9.89 -5.18
N PRO A 296 10.79 10.83 -5.15
CA PRO A 296 12.22 10.48 -5.10
C PRO A 296 12.60 9.52 -3.98
N LYS A 297 11.96 9.61 -2.82
CA LYS A 297 12.21 8.71 -1.68
C LYS A 297 11.89 7.24 -1.97
N LEU A 298 10.96 6.95 -2.88
CA LEU A 298 10.55 5.60 -3.25
C LEU A 298 11.00 5.18 -4.66
N ALA A 299 11.59 6.07 -5.44
CA ALA A 299 12.09 5.76 -6.77
C ALA A 299 13.30 4.82 -6.70
N PRO A 300 13.28 3.65 -7.39
CA PRO A 300 14.45 2.76 -7.46
C PRO A 300 15.64 3.42 -8.13
N ILE A 301 15.37 4.28 -9.11
CA ILE A 301 16.33 5.13 -9.80
C ILE A 301 15.86 6.57 -9.59
N GLN A 302 16.63 7.36 -8.85
CA GLN A 302 16.32 8.77 -8.61
C GLN A 302 16.81 9.65 -9.76
N VAL A 303 17.98 9.30 -10.30
CA VAL A 303 18.62 10.04 -11.39
C VAL A 303 19.03 9.05 -12.47
N VAL A 304 18.64 9.31 -13.72
CA VAL A 304 19.19 8.60 -14.87
C VAL A 304 20.03 9.55 -15.71
N ILE A 305 21.23 9.12 -16.08
CA ILE A 305 22.12 9.87 -16.97
C ILE A 305 22.21 9.16 -18.30
N ILE A 306 21.92 9.87 -19.38
CA ILE A 306 21.86 9.33 -20.75
C ILE A 306 22.87 10.10 -21.62
N PRO A 307 23.96 9.45 -22.01
CA PRO A 307 24.93 10.03 -22.94
C PRO A 307 24.38 10.04 -24.36
N ILE A 308 24.63 11.14 -25.07
CA ILE A 308 24.28 11.32 -26.49
C ILE A 308 25.58 11.40 -27.29
N TYR A 309 25.90 10.37 -28.07
CA TYR A 309 27.16 10.24 -28.79
C TYR A 309 26.98 9.54 -30.13
N LYS A 310 27.95 9.71 -31.01
CA LYS A 310 28.02 9.08 -32.34
C LYS A 310 29.27 8.21 -32.54
N SER A 311 30.31 8.40 -31.73
CA SER A 311 31.55 7.62 -31.76
C SER A 311 32.01 7.22 -30.38
N ASP A 312 32.92 6.26 -30.30
CA ASP A 312 33.51 5.79 -29.06
C ASP A 312 34.37 6.89 -28.39
N GLU A 313 35.01 7.77 -29.19
CA GLU A 313 35.75 8.91 -28.65
C GLU A 313 34.83 9.90 -27.92
N GLU A 314 33.68 10.23 -28.51
CA GLU A 314 32.67 11.07 -27.88
C GLU A 314 32.14 10.42 -26.58
N PHE A 315 31.85 9.11 -26.63
CA PHE A 315 31.39 8.36 -25.45
C PHE A 315 32.44 8.38 -24.33
N ASN A 316 33.73 8.15 -24.65
CA ASN A 316 34.80 8.13 -23.68
C ASN A 316 35.01 9.53 -23.06
N SER A 317 34.92 10.59 -23.84
CA SER A 317 35.01 11.96 -23.36
C SER A 317 33.87 12.31 -22.39
N ILE A 318 32.63 11.95 -22.75
CA ILE A 318 31.45 12.13 -21.87
C ILE A 318 31.60 11.30 -20.58
N SER A 319 32.03 10.04 -20.71
CA SER A 319 32.18 9.13 -19.58
C SER A 319 33.21 9.65 -18.57
N SER A 320 34.34 10.18 -19.04
CA SER A 320 35.39 10.75 -18.18
C SER A 320 34.89 11.91 -17.33
N VAL A 321 34.02 12.78 -17.87
CA VAL A 321 33.42 13.91 -17.14
C VAL A 321 32.34 13.41 -16.18
N LEU A 322 31.60 12.35 -16.53
CA LEU A 322 30.52 11.83 -15.70
C LEU A 322 31.01 10.94 -14.54
N GLU A 323 32.18 10.33 -14.64
CA GLU A 323 32.67 9.36 -13.64
C GLU A 323 32.79 9.95 -12.23
N PRO A 324 33.35 11.16 -12.02
CA PRO A 324 33.34 11.83 -10.73
C PRO A 324 31.90 12.14 -10.23
N ILE A 325 31.01 12.57 -11.13
CA ILE A 325 29.62 12.88 -10.81
C ILE A 325 28.88 11.64 -10.32
N LEU A 326 29.02 10.52 -11.04
CA LEU A 326 28.42 9.24 -10.67
C LEU A 326 28.92 8.74 -9.30
N SER A 327 30.22 8.88 -9.06
CA SER A 327 30.84 8.48 -7.80
C SER A 327 30.32 9.31 -6.63
N GLU A 328 30.24 10.61 -6.78
CA GLU A 328 29.75 11.50 -5.74
C GLU A 328 28.26 11.31 -5.45
N LEU A 329 27.40 11.18 -6.48
CA LEU A 329 25.98 10.90 -6.29
C LEU A 329 25.77 9.61 -5.49
N LYS A 330 26.51 8.54 -5.81
CA LYS A 330 26.45 7.28 -5.08
C LYS A 330 26.92 7.42 -3.64
N SER A 331 28.00 8.19 -3.39
CA SER A 331 28.50 8.41 -2.03
C SER A 331 27.50 9.16 -1.15
N LYS A 332 26.65 10.00 -1.74
CA LYS A 332 25.53 10.69 -1.08
C LYS A 332 24.26 9.82 -0.92
N GLY A 333 24.31 8.55 -1.32
CA GLY A 333 23.17 7.63 -1.24
C GLY A 333 22.10 7.85 -2.31
N ILE A 334 22.39 8.64 -3.35
CA ILE A 334 21.48 8.87 -4.47
C ILE A 334 21.58 7.70 -5.44
N SER A 335 20.45 7.05 -5.73
CA SER A 335 20.40 5.97 -6.71
C SER A 335 20.45 6.53 -8.14
N VAL A 336 21.61 6.35 -8.78
CA VAL A 336 21.89 6.85 -10.12
C VAL A 336 22.11 5.69 -11.09
N LEU A 337 21.47 5.77 -12.26
CA LEU A 337 21.70 4.88 -13.38
C LEU A 337 22.40 5.61 -14.53
N PHE A 338 23.57 5.14 -14.93
CA PHE A 338 24.21 5.57 -16.18
C PHE A 338 23.75 4.63 -17.31
N ASP A 339 22.81 5.08 -18.16
CA ASP A 339 22.27 4.30 -19.26
C ASP A 339 23.16 4.37 -20.51
N LYS A 340 24.24 3.61 -20.48
CA LYS A 340 25.23 3.50 -21.56
C LYS A 340 24.89 2.47 -22.66
N ARG A 341 23.66 1.93 -22.67
CA ARG A 341 23.25 0.96 -23.72
C ARG A 341 23.38 1.60 -25.10
N ASP A 342 24.09 0.93 -26.00
CA ASP A 342 24.27 1.33 -27.42
C ASP A 342 23.16 0.83 -28.34
N THR A 343 22.45 -0.21 -27.88
CA THR A 343 21.35 -0.88 -28.63
C THR A 343 20.10 -0.01 -28.81
N HIS A 344 20.02 1.14 -28.13
CA HIS A 344 18.85 2.02 -28.14
C HIS A 344 19.23 3.48 -28.33
N LYS A 345 18.51 4.17 -29.23
CA LYS A 345 18.67 5.61 -29.44
C LYS A 345 18.27 6.44 -28.23
N PRO A 346 18.84 7.64 -28.00
CA PRO A 346 18.52 8.49 -26.85
C PRO A 346 17.01 8.73 -26.63
N GLY A 347 16.25 9.02 -27.68
CA GLY A 347 14.80 9.23 -27.59
C GLY A 347 14.01 8.00 -27.10
N PHE A 348 14.49 6.77 -27.38
CA PHE A 348 13.90 5.57 -26.80
C PHE A 348 14.17 5.46 -25.31
N LYS A 349 15.42 5.73 -24.88
CA LYS A 349 15.82 5.74 -23.46
C LYS A 349 15.05 6.80 -22.68
N PHE A 350 14.88 8.00 -23.23
CA PHE A 350 14.09 9.07 -22.64
C PHE A 350 12.67 8.61 -22.34
N ASN A 351 11.99 8.06 -23.34
CA ASN A 351 10.62 7.57 -23.19
C ASN A 351 10.51 6.38 -22.22
N GLU A 352 11.47 5.47 -22.23
CA GLU A 352 11.49 4.33 -21.30
C GLU A 352 11.57 4.79 -19.84
N HIS A 353 12.50 5.70 -19.54
CA HIS A 353 12.68 6.22 -18.18
C HIS A 353 11.55 7.16 -17.75
N GLU A 354 10.92 7.86 -18.69
CA GLU A 354 9.72 8.65 -18.44
C GLU A 354 8.52 7.78 -18.08
N ILE A 355 8.26 6.69 -18.82
CA ILE A 355 7.23 5.71 -18.47
C ILE A 355 7.48 5.06 -17.11
N LYS A 356 8.74 4.80 -16.77
CA LYS A 356 9.14 4.27 -15.46
C LYS A 356 9.08 5.30 -14.33
N GLY A 357 8.82 6.57 -14.64
CA GLY A 357 8.67 7.62 -13.64
C GLY A 357 9.96 8.00 -12.93
N VAL A 358 11.12 7.84 -13.57
CA VAL A 358 12.40 8.29 -13.01
C VAL A 358 12.34 9.79 -12.74
N PRO A 359 12.52 10.25 -11.49
CA PRO A 359 12.29 11.65 -11.12
C PRO A 359 13.16 12.67 -11.89
N ILE A 360 14.43 12.35 -12.09
CA ILE A 360 15.39 13.24 -12.72
C ILE A 360 16.11 12.51 -13.86
N ARG A 361 16.11 13.11 -15.04
CA ARG A 361 16.93 12.67 -16.17
C ARG A 361 17.94 13.71 -16.55
N ILE A 362 19.19 13.30 -16.72
CA ILE A 362 20.28 14.11 -17.24
C ILE A 362 20.61 13.61 -18.65
N ALA A 363 20.74 14.53 -19.60
CA ALA A 363 21.27 14.25 -20.94
C ALA A 363 22.51 15.12 -21.17
N ILE A 364 23.52 14.53 -21.77
CA ILE A 364 24.78 15.19 -22.08
C ILE A 364 25.34 14.67 -23.41
N GLY A 365 25.74 15.59 -24.27
CA GLY A 365 26.35 15.32 -25.56
C GLY A 365 27.62 16.14 -25.80
N PRO A 366 28.27 16.00 -26.97
CA PRO A 366 29.52 16.73 -27.28
C PRO A 366 29.39 18.24 -27.14
N LYS A 367 28.28 18.83 -27.60
CA LYS A 367 28.05 20.29 -27.50
C LYS A 367 27.88 20.74 -26.05
N ASP A 368 27.29 19.91 -25.21
CA ASP A 368 27.18 20.23 -23.79
C ASP A 368 28.52 20.19 -23.11
N LEU A 369 29.42 19.26 -23.48
CA LEU A 369 30.81 19.23 -22.99
C LEU A 369 31.61 20.46 -23.38
N GLU A 370 31.52 20.90 -24.65
CA GLU A 370 32.16 22.10 -25.15
C GLU A 370 31.76 23.33 -24.35
N ASN A 371 30.51 23.40 -23.91
CA ASN A 371 29.96 24.52 -23.14
C ASN A 371 30.03 24.32 -21.61
N SER A 372 30.57 23.19 -21.13
CA SER A 372 30.55 22.82 -19.71
C SER A 372 29.14 22.81 -19.11
N THR A 373 28.15 22.34 -19.87
CA THR A 373 26.72 22.26 -19.49
C THR A 373 26.18 20.85 -19.58
N LEU A 374 24.96 20.66 -19.07
CA LEU A 374 24.13 19.47 -19.27
C LEU A 374 22.64 19.83 -19.27
N GLU A 375 21.80 19.02 -19.94
CA GLU A 375 20.34 19.13 -19.84
C GLU A 375 19.84 18.31 -18.67
N ILE A 376 19.07 18.94 -17.78
CA ILE A 376 18.34 18.27 -16.69
C ILE A 376 16.83 18.34 -16.95
N PHE A 377 16.13 17.23 -16.73
CA PHE A 377 14.69 17.11 -16.90
C PHE A 377 14.07 16.57 -15.62
N ARG A 378 13.00 17.21 -15.16
CA ARG A 378 12.21 16.76 -14.01
C ARG A 378 10.88 16.15 -14.45
N ARG A 379 10.57 14.95 -13.95
CA ARG A 379 9.42 14.17 -14.41
C ARG A 379 8.06 14.69 -13.93
N ASP A 380 7.98 15.26 -12.73
CA ASP A 380 6.73 15.69 -12.08
C ASP A 380 6.06 16.89 -12.77
N LYS A 381 6.84 17.76 -13.41
CA LYS A 381 6.36 18.94 -14.16
C LYS A 381 6.61 18.84 -15.66
N MET A 382 7.33 17.81 -16.14
CA MET A 382 7.74 17.66 -17.55
C MET A 382 8.57 18.83 -18.05
N GLU A 383 9.37 19.42 -17.17
CA GLU A 383 10.21 20.59 -17.45
C GLU A 383 11.67 20.20 -17.62
N LYS A 384 12.36 20.93 -18.49
CA LYS A 384 13.79 20.77 -18.72
C LYS A 384 14.49 22.11 -18.69
N LYS A 385 15.75 22.10 -18.24
CA LYS A 385 16.64 23.24 -18.28
C LYS A 385 18.07 22.81 -18.55
N THR A 386 18.90 23.73 -19.08
CA THR A 386 20.33 23.57 -19.19
C THR A 386 20.98 24.21 -17.97
N ILE A 387 21.95 23.55 -17.36
CA ILE A 387 22.72 24.03 -16.20
C ILE A 387 24.21 23.82 -16.46
N ASN A 388 25.05 24.51 -15.70
CA ASN A 388 26.49 24.24 -15.69
C ASN A 388 26.79 22.91 -14.98
N ILE A 389 27.80 22.20 -15.44
CA ILE A 389 28.21 20.91 -14.85
C ILE A 389 28.56 21.08 -13.36
N ASP A 390 29.17 22.18 -12.96
CA ASP A 390 29.54 22.46 -11.58
C ASP A 390 28.34 22.65 -10.63
N GLU A 391 27.14 22.93 -11.18
CA GLU A 391 25.91 23.11 -10.42
C GLU A 391 25.12 21.79 -10.23
N VAL A 392 25.55 20.69 -10.86
CA VAL A 392 24.76 19.44 -10.94
C VAL A 392 24.37 18.89 -9.56
N PHE A 393 25.27 18.94 -8.58
CA PHE A 393 25.00 18.39 -7.24
C PHE A 393 23.98 19.21 -6.47
N SER A 394 24.14 20.54 -6.48
CA SER A 394 23.19 21.45 -5.82
C SER A 394 21.81 21.37 -6.44
N GLU A 395 21.76 21.26 -7.76
CA GLU A 395 20.51 21.14 -8.49
C GLU A 395 19.80 19.80 -8.23
N ILE A 396 20.52 18.67 -8.23
CA ILE A 396 19.94 17.36 -7.92
C ILE A 396 19.41 17.33 -6.48
N ASP A 397 20.18 17.84 -5.49
CA ASP A 397 19.75 17.89 -4.10
C ASP A 397 18.51 18.76 -3.92
N TYR A 398 18.44 19.90 -4.59
CA TYR A 398 17.26 20.75 -4.64
C TYR A 398 16.06 20.01 -5.27
N LEU A 399 16.25 19.41 -6.46
CA LEU A 399 15.17 18.76 -7.19
C LEU A 399 14.60 17.55 -6.46
N ILE A 400 15.42 16.75 -5.79
CA ILE A 400 14.94 15.60 -5.00
C ILE A 400 13.95 16.08 -3.91
N LYS A 401 14.27 17.18 -3.23
CA LYS A 401 13.42 17.76 -2.18
C LYS A 401 12.18 18.43 -2.76
N ASP A 402 12.36 19.23 -3.82
CA ASP A 402 11.27 19.99 -4.45
C ASP A 402 10.25 19.05 -5.13
N ILE A 403 10.70 18.00 -5.81
CA ILE A 403 9.80 17.00 -6.42
C ILE A 403 8.99 16.28 -5.33
N GLN A 404 9.62 15.87 -4.23
CA GLN A 404 8.93 15.20 -3.12
C GLN A 404 7.82 16.10 -2.55
N THR A 405 8.12 17.35 -2.28
CA THR A 405 7.18 18.36 -1.76
C THR A 405 6.08 18.68 -2.77
N ASN A 406 6.44 18.92 -4.03
CA ASN A 406 5.49 19.24 -5.09
C ASN A 406 4.44 18.12 -5.29
N LEU A 407 4.85 16.86 -5.22
CA LEU A 407 3.93 15.73 -5.34
C LEU A 407 2.93 15.67 -4.19
N PHE A 408 3.39 15.87 -2.97
CA PHE A 408 2.51 15.94 -1.80
C PHE A 408 1.54 17.11 -1.88
N ASP A 409 2.03 18.32 -2.17
CA ASP A 409 1.21 19.54 -2.23
C ASP A 409 0.14 19.44 -3.32
N LYS A 410 0.49 18.91 -4.50
CA LYS A 410 -0.45 18.67 -5.59
C LYS A 410 -1.54 17.67 -5.20
N ALA A 411 -1.17 16.57 -4.55
CA ALA A 411 -2.13 15.57 -4.07
C ALA A 411 -3.00 16.12 -2.95
N LYS A 412 -2.45 16.93 -2.04
CA LYS A 412 -3.17 17.58 -0.95
C LYS A 412 -4.18 18.60 -1.47
N LEU A 413 -3.79 19.41 -2.44
CA LEU A 413 -4.69 20.36 -3.10
C LEU A 413 -5.85 19.61 -3.77
N PHE A 414 -5.55 18.52 -4.50
CA PHE A 414 -6.56 17.68 -5.12
C PHE A 414 -7.54 17.10 -4.08
N THR A 415 -7.04 16.50 -3.01
CA THR A 415 -7.87 15.91 -1.95
C THR A 415 -8.77 16.97 -1.33
N ASN A 416 -8.21 18.10 -0.90
CA ASN A 416 -8.97 19.18 -0.25
C ASN A 416 -10.06 19.76 -1.16
N SER A 417 -9.77 19.93 -2.45
CA SER A 417 -10.74 20.42 -3.45
C SER A 417 -11.85 19.42 -3.76
N ASN A 418 -11.70 18.16 -3.33
CA ASN A 418 -12.64 17.08 -3.57
C ASN A 418 -13.29 16.54 -2.29
N ILE A 419 -13.20 17.27 -1.19
CA ILE A 419 -14.05 17.09 -0.01
C ILE A 419 -15.22 18.07 -0.12
N ARG A 420 -16.43 17.55 -0.16
CA ARG A 420 -17.66 18.35 -0.31
C ARG A 420 -18.64 18.03 0.80
N GLU A 421 -19.41 19.00 1.23
CA GLU A 421 -20.48 18.80 2.18
C GLU A 421 -21.80 18.50 1.48
N ALA A 422 -22.62 17.66 2.11
CA ALA A 422 -24.01 17.44 1.73
C ALA A 422 -24.90 17.52 2.98
N ASN A 423 -26.00 18.25 2.86
CA ASN A 423 -26.98 18.45 3.94
C ASN A 423 -28.29 17.71 3.66
N THR A 424 -28.49 17.26 2.41
CA THR A 424 -29.64 16.47 1.99
C THR A 424 -29.20 15.22 1.24
N PHE A 425 -30.05 14.20 1.18
CA PHE A 425 -29.74 12.97 0.47
C PHE A 425 -29.68 13.17 -1.05
N ASP A 426 -30.44 14.13 -1.59
CA ASP A 426 -30.41 14.44 -3.02
C ASP A 426 -29.12 15.16 -3.42
N GLU A 427 -28.63 16.12 -2.62
CA GLU A 427 -27.30 16.70 -2.79
C GLU A 427 -26.20 15.62 -2.75
N PHE A 428 -26.27 14.74 -1.75
CA PHE A 428 -25.35 13.63 -1.58
C PHE A 428 -25.31 12.73 -2.83
N LYS A 429 -26.48 12.30 -3.33
CA LYS A 429 -26.58 11.48 -4.56
C LYS A 429 -25.99 12.20 -5.76
N SER A 430 -26.27 13.49 -5.89
CA SER A 430 -25.76 14.31 -7.00
C SER A 430 -24.22 14.38 -6.97
N ILE A 431 -23.62 14.66 -5.81
CA ILE A 431 -22.17 14.72 -5.64
C ILE A 431 -21.53 13.36 -5.96
N ILE A 432 -22.04 12.29 -5.35
CA ILE A 432 -21.50 10.92 -5.55
C ILE A 432 -21.59 10.47 -7.02
N LYS A 433 -22.62 10.89 -7.74
CA LYS A 433 -22.82 10.54 -9.16
C LYS A 433 -21.94 11.34 -10.09
N ASN A 434 -21.84 12.65 -9.89
CA ASN A 434 -21.29 13.58 -10.88
C ASN A 434 -19.84 13.98 -10.61
N ASN A 435 -19.44 14.07 -9.34
CA ASN A 435 -18.15 14.61 -8.93
C ASN A 435 -17.23 13.54 -8.31
N GLY A 436 -17.80 12.57 -7.59
CA GLY A 436 -17.01 11.70 -6.72
C GLY A 436 -16.34 12.48 -5.57
N GLY A 437 -15.23 11.97 -5.07
CA GLY A 437 -14.53 12.56 -3.93
C GLY A 437 -15.10 12.10 -2.59
N PHE A 438 -14.65 12.73 -1.53
CA PHE A 438 -15.22 12.55 -0.20
C PHE A 438 -16.45 13.46 -0.02
N VAL A 439 -17.51 12.90 0.56
CA VAL A 439 -18.68 13.65 0.94
C VAL A 439 -18.84 13.64 2.45
N SER A 440 -18.72 14.82 3.06
CA SER A 440 -18.95 15.06 4.48
C SER A 440 -20.45 15.24 4.73
N ALA A 441 -21.05 14.32 5.49
CA ALA A 441 -22.48 14.34 5.72
C ALA A 441 -22.83 13.76 7.08
N HIS A 442 -23.95 14.24 7.66
CA HIS A 442 -24.49 13.72 8.90
C HIS A 442 -25.06 12.31 8.74
N TRP A 443 -24.78 11.45 9.72
CA TRP A 443 -25.22 10.06 9.82
C TRP A 443 -25.74 9.77 11.24
N ASP A 444 -26.79 8.99 11.36
CA ASP A 444 -27.47 8.69 12.64
C ASP A 444 -26.80 7.61 13.49
N GLY A 445 -25.62 7.13 13.10
CA GLY A 445 -24.87 6.12 13.84
C GLY A 445 -25.36 4.68 13.63
N THR A 446 -26.36 4.44 12.78
CA THR A 446 -26.96 3.10 12.60
C THR A 446 -26.47 2.39 11.36
N THR A 447 -26.15 1.10 11.51
CA THR A 447 -25.77 0.19 10.39
C THR A 447 -26.88 0.13 9.34
N GLU A 448 -28.15 0.11 9.77
CA GLU A 448 -29.30 0.05 8.86
C GLU A 448 -29.31 1.23 7.86
N THR A 449 -29.08 2.43 8.35
CA THR A 449 -29.01 3.66 7.51
C THR A 449 -27.81 3.61 6.57
N GLU A 450 -26.65 3.18 7.08
CA GLU A 450 -25.43 3.02 6.28
C GLU A 450 -25.63 2.03 5.11
N GLU A 451 -26.21 0.87 5.37
CA GLU A 451 -26.50 -0.14 4.35
C GLU A 451 -27.50 0.37 3.29
N LYS A 452 -28.51 1.15 3.68
CA LYS A 452 -29.46 1.78 2.75
C LYS A 452 -28.75 2.76 1.82
N ILE A 453 -27.93 3.64 2.37
CA ILE A 453 -27.12 4.61 1.58
C ILE A 453 -26.19 3.85 0.60
N LYS A 454 -25.48 2.82 1.07
CA LYS A 454 -24.60 1.98 0.26
C LYS A 454 -25.34 1.30 -0.88
N ARG A 455 -26.53 0.76 -0.62
CA ARG A 455 -27.36 0.09 -1.63
C ARG A 455 -27.78 1.04 -2.74
N GLU A 456 -28.20 2.26 -2.40
CA GLU A 456 -28.69 3.25 -3.36
C GLU A 456 -27.57 3.94 -4.16
N THR A 457 -26.42 4.18 -3.54
CA THR A 457 -25.40 5.07 -4.11
C THR A 457 -24.07 4.39 -4.42
N LYS A 458 -23.85 3.20 -3.87
CA LYS A 458 -22.54 2.50 -3.86
C LYS A 458 -21.44 3.23 -3.08
N ALA A 459 -21.78 4.30 -2.36
CA ALA A 459 -20.87 4.95 -1.43
C ALA A 459 -20.96 4.28 -0.06
N THR A 460 -19.83 4.18 0.63
CA THR A 460 -19.71 3.66 2.00
C THR A 460 -19.16 4.74 2.91
N ILE A 461 -19.39 4.63 4.22
CA ILE A 461 -18.66 5.43 5.20
C ILE A 461 -17.19 4.99 5.16
N ARG A 462 -16.33 5.93 4.76
CA ARG A 462 -14.89 5.65 4.70
C ARG A 462 -14.25 5.71 6.07
N CYS A 463 -14.59 6.76 6.80
CA CYS A 463 -14.20 6.89 8.20
C CYS A 463 -15.04 7.96 8.92
N ILE A 464 -15.01 7.89 10.23
CA ILE A 464 -15.33 8.98 11.15
C ILE A 464 -14.00 9.66 11.44
N PRO A 465 -13.73 10.89 10.95
CA PRO A 465 -12.44 11.54 11.11
C PRO A 465 -12.07 11.73 12.59
N LEU A 466 -10.80 11.47 12.97
CA LEU A 466 -10.34 11.62 14.35
C LEU A 466 -10.42 13.07 14.87
N ASN A 467 -10.19 14.03 13.98
CA ASN A 467 -10.20 15.47 14.31
C ASN A 467 -11.56 16.11 14.02
N ASN A 468 -12.63 15.32 14.01
CA ASN A 468 -13.96 15.82 13.71
C ASN A 468 -14.52 16.62 14.89
N SER A 469 -15.00 17.85 14.62
CA SER A 469 -15.74 18.63 15.60
C SER A 469 -17.16 18.07 15.79
N LYS A 470 -17.63 18.06 17.02
CA LYS A 470 -19.06 17.78 17.26
C LYS A 470 -19.90 18.90 16.63
N GLU A 471 -20.86 18.51 15.82
CA GLU A 471 -21.79 19.40 15.12
C GLU A 471 -23.18 18.77 15.16
N ASP A 472 -24.12 19.47 15.76
CA ASP A 472 -25.50 19.01 15.79
C ASP A 472 -26.16 19.17 14.41
N GLY A 473 -26.77 18.10 13.94
CA GLY A 473 -27.44 18.07 12.66
C GLY A 473 -28.42 16.92 12.53
N LYS A 474 -28.83 16.64 11.30
CA LYS A 474 -29.73 15.54 11.00
C LYS A 474 -29.11 14.63 9.94
N CYS A 475 -29.23 13.33 10.15
CA CYS A 475 -28.83 12.34 9.16
C CYS A 475 -29.46 12.64 7.80
N ILE A 476 -28.64 12.71 6.76
CA ILE A 476 -29.08 13.01 5.39
C ILE A 476 -30.12 12.05 4.83
N PHE A 477 -30.19 10.83 5.35
CA PHE A 477 -31.11 9.79 4.89
C PHE A 477 -32.33 9.62 5.80
N SER A 478 -32.11 9.45 7.11
CA SER A 478 -33.18 9.11 8.07
C SER A 478 -33.84 10.33 8.73
N ASN A 479 -33.26 11.53 8.60
CA ASN A 479 -33.63 12.75 9.31
C ASN A 479 -33.53 12.64 10.84
N LYS A 480 -33.00 11.58 11.41
CA LYS A 480 -32.75 11.45 12.85
C LYS A 480 -31.60 12.35 13.28
N PRO A 481 -31.58 12.75 14.58
CA PRO A 481 -30.48 13.56 15.12
C PRO A 481 -29.12 12.91 14.87
N SER A 482 -28.13 13.73 14.62
CA SER A 482 -26.72 13.34 14.47
C SER A 482 -25.86 14.43 15.11
N ASN A 483 -24.78 14.04 15.77
CA ASN A 483 -23.88 14.95 16.47
C ASN A 483 -22.53 15.12 15.77
N GLN A 484 -22.36 14.53 14.59
CA GLN A 484 -21.13 14.63 13.80
C GLN A 484 -21.36 14.25 12.34
N ARG A 485 -20.51 14.81 11.49
CA ARG A 485 -20.41 14.39 10.10
C ARG A 485 -19.44 13.21 9.97
N VAL A 486 -19.64 12.37 8.96
CA VAL A 486 -18.72 11.30 8.57
C VAL A 486 -18.37 11.45 7.10
N LEU A 487 -17.30 10.79 6.65
CA LEU A 487 -16.87 10.86 5.27
C LEU A 487 -17.33 9.64 4.49
N PHE A 488 -18.09 9.90 3.45
CA PHE A 488 -18.54 8.92 2.47
C PHE A 488 -17.74 9.03 1.17
N ALA A 489 -17.52 7.92 0.49
CA ALA A 489 -17.05 7.88 -0.89
C ALA A 489 -17.36 6.54 -1.54
N LYS A 490 -17.33 6.49 -2.89
CA LYS A 490 -17.13 5.23 -3.58
C LYS A 490 -15.69 4.76 -3.34
N ALA A 491 -15.47 3.46 -3.22
CA ALA A 491 -14.17 2.88 -2.87
C ALA A 491 -13.69 1.85 -3.91
N TYR A 492 -12.40 1.58 -3.86
CA TYR A 492 -11.73 0.48 -4.58
C TYR A 492 -11.94 -0.86 -3.88
#